data_0dae48668a69314fd77b68e89d321ab6
#
_entry.id   0dae48668a69314fd77b68e89d321ab6
#
_cell.length_a   1.000
_cell.length_b   1.000
_cell.length_c   1.000
_cell.angle_alpha   90.00
_cell.angle_beta   90.00
_cell.angle_gamma   90.00
#
_symmetry.space_group_name_H-M   'P 1'
#
loop_
_entity.id
_entity.type
_entity.pdbx_description
1 polymer ?
#
loop_
_entity_poly.entity_id
_entity_poly.type
_entity_poly.pdbx_seq_one_letter_code
_entity_poly.pdbx_strand_id
1 'polypeptide(L)'
;MPVDLQPTLRGTVLELRPLRADDWDALYAAGSDPLIWEQHPERLRYTEPVFREFFRVALASGSALVAIDLADGRVVGSSRYNDYSPEARTIEIGWSFLVRSHWGGRYNTEMKRLMLDHIFAFVDEVHFVIGPQNIRSQQAIQRVGGTLLGMRSVRGAENVVFRIVRAPDPIDVSV
;
A
#
# COMPACT_ATOMS: atom_id res chain seq x y z
N MET A 1 16.03 -16.43 -3.46
CA MET A 1 16.38 -15.06 -3.90
C MET A 1 16.00 -14.10 -2.79
N PRO A 2 16.75 -13.03 -2.53
CA PRO A 2 16.34 -12.01 -1.60
C PRO A 2 15.03 -11.36 -2.08
N VAL A 3 14.18 -10.92 -1.13
CA VAL A 3 12.94 -10.21 -1.45
C VAL A 3 13.26 -8.88 -2.10
N ASP A 4 12.57 -8.56 -3.23
CA ASP A 4 12.63 -7.24 -3.83
C ASP A 4 11.46 -6.40 -3.30
N LEU A 5 11.77 -5.40 -2.48
CA LEU A 5 10.79 -4.48 -1.89
C LEU A 5 10.64 -3.17 -2.69
N GLN A 6 11.42 -2.99 -3.76
CA GLN A 6 11.36 -1.81 -4.64
C GLN A 6 11.21 -2.18 -6.12
N PRO A 7 10.25 -3.05 -6.47
CA PRO A 7 10.03 -3.42 -7.86
C PRO A 7 9.45 -2.28 -8.69
N THR A 8 9.61 -2.37 -10.00
CA THR A 8 8.77 -1.62 -10.95
C THR A 8 7.69 -2.55 -11.47
N LEU A 9 6.44 -2.22 -11.20
CA LEU A 9 5.26 -3.04 -11.53
C LEU A 9 4.34 -2.24 -12.46
N ARG A 10 3.99 -2.80 -13.60
CA ARG A 10 3.16 -2.11 -14.58
C ARG A 10 1.86 -2.87 -14.80
N GLY A 11 0.76 -2.18 -14.55
CA GLY A 11 -0.60 -2.66 -14.81
C GLY A 11 -1.21 -2.07 -16.07
N THR A 12 -2.52 -1.98 -16.09
CA THR A 12 -3.29 -1.41 -17.21
C THR A 12 -3.54 0.08 -17.05
N VAL A 13 -3.64 0.57 -15.83
CA VAL A 13 -3.91 1.99 -15.52
C VAL A 13 -2.84 2.64 -14.65
N LEU A 14 -2.06 1.85 -13.89
CA LEU A 14 -1.00 2.33 -13.02
C LEU A 14 0.35 1.68 -13.35
N GLU A 15 1.40 2.45 -13.09
CA GLU A 15 2.74 1.95 -12.85
C GLU A 15 3.11 2.23 -11.40
N LEU A 16 3.67 1.24 -10.72
CA LEU A 16 4.31 1.43 -9.41
C LEU A 16 5.83 1.32 -9.62
N ARG A 17 6.58 2.27 -9.12
CA ARG A 17 8.03 2.24 -9.12
C ARG A 17 8.61 2.69 -7.78
N PRO A 18 9.89 2.40 -7.51
CA PRO A 18 10.55 2.90 -6.30
C PRO A 18 10.39 4.41 -6.13
N LEU A 19 10.12 4.82 -4.89
CA LEU A 19 10.12 6.23 -4.48
C LEU A 19 11.53 6.80 -4.58
N ARG A 20 11.66 8.02 -5.13
CA ARG A 20 12.91 8.74 -5.28
C ARG A 20 12.86 10.09 -4.58
N ALA A 21 14.02 10.65 -4.28
CA ALA A 21 14.11 11.96 -3.60
C ALA A 21 13.51 13.09 -4.45
N ASP A 22 13.61 13.00 -5.77
CA ASP A 22 13.05 13.97 -6.73
C ASP A 22 11.54 13.85 -6.95
N ASP A 23 10.87 12.87 -6.33
CA ASP A 23 9.41 12.75 -6.34
C ASP A 23 8.71 13.70 -5.34
N TRP A 24 9.45 14.44 -4.51
CA TRP A 24 8.89 15.26 -3.44
C TRP A 24 7.73 16.14 -3.89
N ASP A 25 7.96 17.00 -4.88
CA ASP A 25 6.96 17.99 -5.30
C ASP A 25 5.70 17.32 -5.85
N ALA A 26 5.86 16.30 -6.69
CA ALA A 26 4.76 15.57 -7.30
C ALA A 26 3.95 14.77 -6.27
N LEU A 27 4.64 14.09 -5.35
CA LEU A 27 3.97 13.27 -4.33
C LEU A 27 3.30 14.12 -3.26
N TYR A 28 3.92 15.26 -2.86
CA TYR A 28 3.29 16.20 -1.93
C TYR A 28 2.05 16.84 -2.57
N ALA A 29 2.12 17.26 -3.82
CA ALA A 29 0.95 17.77 -4.55
C ALA A 29 -0.20 16.75 -4.57
N ALA A 30 0.10 15.47 -4.78
CA ALA A 30 -0.89 14.38 -4.74
C ALA A 30 -1.49 14.17 -3.34
N GLY A 31 -0.71 14.36 -2.27
CA GLY A 31 -1.11 14.11 -0.87
C GLY A 31 -1.60 15.33 -0.10
N SER A 32 -1.60 16.53 -0.68
CA SER A 32 -1.93 17.80 0.00
C SER A 32 -3.43 18.06 0.18
N ASP A 33 -4.30 17.22 -0.36
CA ASP A 33 -5.75 17.35 -0.15
C ASP A 33 -6.14 16.80 1.24
N PRO A 34 -6.67 17.64 2.17
CA PRO A 34 -7.01 17.22 3.51
C PRO A 34 -8.08 16.11 3.56
N LEU A 35 -8.94 16.02 2.56
CA LEU A 35 -10.00 15.01 2.50
C LEU A 35 -9.46 13.58 2.27
N ILE A 36 -8.22 13.46 1.78
CA ILE A 36 -7.54 12.13 1.72
C ILE A 36 -7.37 11.56 3.13
N TRP A 37 -7.08 12.41 4.12
CA TRP A 37 -6.67 12.03 5.46
C TRP A 37 -7.76 12.13 6.53
N GLU A 38 -8.99 12.55 6.18
CA GLU A 38 -10.08 12.79 7.15
C GLU A 38 -10.41 11.59 8.04
N GLN A 39 -10.28 10.35 7.53
CA GLN A 39 -10.49 9.10 8.27
C GLN A 39 -9.18 8.44 8.73
N HIS A 40 -8.04 9.02 8.36
CA HIS A 40 -6.73 8.50 8.73
C HIS A 40 -6.35 8.89 10.16
N PRO A 41 -5.65 8.04 10.95
CA PRO A 41 -5.17 8.42 12.28
C PRO A 41 -4.32 9.71 12.28
N GLU A 42 -3.47 9.88 11.26
CA GLU A 42 -2.69 11.11 11.06
C GLU A 42 -3.45 12.04 10.10
N ARG A 43 -4.37 12.82 10.67
CA ARG A 43 -5.25 13.73 9.91
C ARG A 43 -4.53 14.94 9.32
N LEU A 44 -3.39 15.33 9.89
CA LEU A 44 -2.62 16.49 9.45
C LEU A 44 -1.60 16.15 8.36
N ARG A 45 -1.61 14.93 7.82
CA ARG A 45 -0.63 14.50 6.81
C ARG A 45 -0.68 15.33 5.52
N TYR A 46 -1.75 16.04 5.23
CA TYR A 46 -1.81 16.96 4.11
C TYR A 46 -0.94 18.22 4.30
N THR A 47 -0.52 18.52 5.53
CA THR A 47 0.35 19.67 5.80
C THR A 47 1.80 19.35 5.46
N GLU A 48 2.52 20.34 4.93
CA GLU A 48 3.90 20.14 4.47
C GLU A 48 4.83 19.54 5.56
N PRO A 49 4.86 20.05 6.81
CA PRO A 49 5.76 19.49 7.81
C PRO A 49 5.51 18.01 8.12
N VAL A 50 4.24 17.61 8.23
CA VAL A 50 3.86 16.21 8.52
C VAL A 50 4.09 15.32 7.31
N PHE A 51 3.79 15.82 6.10
CA PHE A 51 4.05 15.07 4.88
C PHE A 51 5.56 14.91 4.61
N ARG A 52 6.36 15.90 4.96
CA ARG A 52 7.83 15.85 4.83
C ARG A 52 8.43 14.72 5.66
N GLU A 53 7.95 14.54 6.88
CA GLU A 53 8.37 13.43 7.72
C GLU A 53 7.87 12.08 7.16
N PHE A 54 6.63 12.01 6.71
CA PHE A 54 6.10 10.82 5.99
C PHE A 54 6.98 10.44 4.79
N PHE A 55 7.36 11.43 3.97
CA PHE A 55 8.20 11.22 2.79
C PHE A 55 9.63 10.79 3.17
N ARG A 56 10.22 11.44 4.18
CA ARG A 56 11.55 11.09 4.68
C ARG A 56 11.61 9.64 5.17
N VAL A 57 10.62 9.23 5.96
CA VAL A 57 10.52 7.85 6.47
C VAL A 57 10.27 6.86 5.33
N ALA A 58 9.46 7.24 4.35
CA ALA A 58 9.20 6.41 3.17
C ALA A 58 10.47 6.17 2.35
N LEU A 59 11.27 7.21 2.07
CA LEU A 59 12.57 7.07 1.40
C LEU A 59 13.53 6.18 2.18
N ALA A 60 13.66 6.43 3.49
CA ALA A 60 14.58 5.68 4.34
C ALA A 60 14.19 4.20 4.49
N SER A 61 12.92 3.85 4.27
CA SER A 61 12.46 2.46 4.39
C SER A 61 13.02 1.53 3.29
N GLY A 62 13.43 2.07 2.14
CA GLY A 62 13.85 1.25 1.01
C GLY A 62 12.77 0.31 0.46
N SER A 63 11.49 0.64 0.68
CA SER A 63 10.36 -0.25 0.33
C SER A 63 9.12 0.52 -0.14
N ALA A 64 9.22 1.85 -0.26
CA ALA A 64 8.12 2.70 -0.72
C ALA A 64 8.10 2.77 -2.24
N LEU A 65 6.87 2.75 -2.78
CA LEU A 65 6.57 2.86 -4.20
C LEU A 65 5.68 4.07 -4.44
N VAL A 66 5.89 4.79 -5.54
CA VAL A 66 4.95 5.78 -6.07
C VAL A 66 4.05 5.15 -7.10
N ALA A 67 2.80 5.62 -7.15
CA ALA A 67 1.82 5.24 -8.16
C ALA A 67 1.74 6.35 -9.23
N ILE A 68 1.90 5.95 -10.48
CA ILE A 68 1.89 6.82 -11.66
C ILE A 68 0.69 6.43 -12.53
N ASP A 69 -0.15 7.38 -12.87
CA ASP A 69 -1.23 7.16 -13.83
C ASP A 69 -0.65 7.00 -15.23
N LEU A 70 -0.94 5.88 -15.89
CA LEU A 70 -0.47 5.60 -17.24
C LEU A 70 -1.13 6.47 -18.32
N ALA A 71 -2.24 7.14 -17.99
CA ALA A 71 -2.93 8.00 -18.96
C ALA A 71 -2.19 9.32 -19.20
N ASP A 72 -1.52 9.86 -18.18
CA ASP A 72 -0.89 11.18 -18.25
C ASP A 72 0.49 11.29 -17.60
N GLY A 73 0.98 10.20 -17.02
CA GLY A 73 2.31 10.11 -16.38
C GLY A 73 2.43 10.82 -15.04
N ARG A 74 1.31 11.27 -14.44
CA ARG A 74 1.34 11.97 -13.15
C ARG A 74 1.47 11.01 -11.97
N VAL A 75 2.19 11.44 -10.93
CA VAL A 75 2.17 10.79 -9.63
C VAL A 75 0.80 11.01 -8.99
N VAL A 76 0.12 9.93 -8.63
CA VAL A 76 -1.26 9.95 -8.08
C VAL A 76 -1.37 9.33 -6.70
N GLY A 77 -0.26 8.87 -6.12
CA GLY A 77 -0.26 8.30 -4.77
C GLY A 77 0.99 7.50 -4.46
N SER A 78 0.93 6.76 -3.37
CA SER A 78 2.01 5.85 -2.96
C SER A 78 1.49 4.68 -2.13
N SER A 79 2.35 3.67 -1.95
CA SER A 79 2.15 2.56 -1.04
C SER A 79 3.51 2.04 -0.59
N ARG A 80 3.57 1.18 0.44
CA ARG A 80 4.82 0.70 0.98
C ARG A 80 4.70 -0.72 1.51
N TYR A 81 5.76 -1.53 1.31
CA TYR A 81 5.98 -2.76 2.06
C TYR A 81 6.62 -2.45 3.42
N ASN A 82 6.29 -3.22 4.44
CA ASN A 82 6.82 -3.04 5.79
C ASN A 82 6.78 -4.38 6.56
N ASP A 83 7.54 -4.46 7.66
CA ASP A 83 7.52 -5.59 8.59
C ASP A 83 7.65 -6.96 7.89
N TYR A 84 8.60 -7.07 6.94
CA TYR A 84 8.89 -8.33 6.29
C TYR A 84 9.51 -9.33 7.28
N SER A 85 8.88 -10.48 7.44
CA SER A 85 9.38 -11.61 8.23
C SER A 85 9.60 -12.83 7.32
N PRO A 86 10.85 -13.15 6.99
CA PRO A 86 11.14 -14.33 6.18
C PRO A 86 10.80 -15.63 6.90
N GLU A 87 10.94 -15.69 8.24
CA GLU A 87 10.63 -16.88 9.06
C GLU A 87 9.14 -17.16 9.08
N ALA A 88 8.32 -16.12 9.32
CA ALA A 88 6.87 -16.22 9.31
C ALA A 88 6.28 -16.21 7.90
N ARG A 89 7.07 -15.85 6.89
CA ARG A 89 6.66 -15.65 5.50
C ARG A 89 5.51 -14.66 5.38
N THR A 90 5.62 -13.54 6.12
CA THR A 90 4.62 -12.46 6.16
C THR A 90 5.23 -11.11 5.82
N ILE A 91 4.37 -10.19 5.39
CA ILE A 91 4.71 -8.78 5.16
C ILE A 91 3.48 -7.89 5.36
N GLU A 92 3.68 -6.62 5.68
CA GLU A 92 2.63 -5.61 5.66
C GLU A 92 2.66 -4.81 4.36
N ILE A 93 1.49 -4.51 3.78
CA ILE A 93 1.29 -3.45 2.79
C ILE A 93 0.51 -2.33 3.45
N GLY A 94 1.11 -1.14 3.51
CA GLY A 94 0.51 -0.01 4.20
C GLY A 94 0.90 1.35 3.62
N TRP A 95 0.57 2.40 4.36
CA TRP A 95 0.82 3.81 3.99
C TRP A 95 0.32 4.18 2.60
N SER A 96 -0.76 3.53 2.17
CA SER A 96 -1.30 3.71 0.83
C SER A 96 -2.25 4.89 0.79
N PHE A 97 -2.07 5.72 -0.22
CA PHE A 97 -3.07 6.70 -0.60
C PHE A 97 -3.10 6.90 -2.12
N LEU A 98 -4.22 7.39 -2.60
CA LEU A 98 -4.43 7.87 -3.97
C LEU A 98 -5.13 9.22 -3.92
N VAL A 99 -4.88 10.08 -4.90
CA VAL A 99 -5.67 11.29 -5.12
C VAL A 99 -7.15 10.95 -5.24
N ARG A 100 -8.04 11.82 -4.78
CA ARG A 100 -9.49 11.54 -4.71
C ARG A 100 -10.14 11.21 -6.04
N SER A 101 -9.68 11.80 -7.13
CA SER A 101 -10.16 11.47 -8.48
C SER A 101 -9.96 10.01 -8.90
N HIS A 102 -9.10 9.29 -8.18
CA HIS A 102 -8.77 7.88 -8.42
C HIS A 102 -9.40 6.92 -7.39
N TRP A 103 -10.30 7.42 -6.55
CA TRP A 103 -11.01 6.60 -5.57
C TRP A 103 -12.16 5.79 -6.18
N GLY A 104 -12.62 4.79 -5.43
CA GLY A 104 -13.83 4.02 -5.71
C GLY A 104 -13.77 3.11 -6.93
N GLY A 105 -12.62 2.97 -7.57
CA GLY A 105 -12.50 2.30 -8.84
C GLY A 105 -11.32 1.36 -8.96
N ARG A 106 -10.94 1.14 -10.21
CA ARG A 106 -9.91 0.21 -10.66
C ARG A 106 -8.51 0.52 -10.15
N TYR A 107 -8.19 1.80 -9.89
CA TYR A 107 -6.83 2.23 -9.52
C TYR A 107 -6.35 1.60 -8.20
N ASN A 108 -7.13 1.70 -7.12
CA ASN A 108 -6.75 1.08 -5.85
C ASN A 108 -6.70 -0.45 -5.94
N THR A 109 -7.64 -1.05 -6.67
CA THR A 109 -7.66 -2.49 -6.89
C THR A 109 -6.43 -2.95 -7.66
N GLU A 110 -6.05 -2.24 -8.73
CA GLU A 110 -4.87 -2.57 -9.51
C GLU A 110 -3.59 -2.36 -8.68
N MET A 111 -3.48 -1.23 -7.96
CA MET A 111 -2.33 -0.98 -7.07
C MET A 111 -2.12 -2.14 -6.09
N LYS A 112 -3.19 -2.58 -5.42
CA LYS A 112 -3.09 -3.70 -4.47
C LYS A 112 -2.76 -5.02 -5.14
N ARG A 113 -3.37 -5.32 -6.28
CA ARG A 113 -3.09 -6.55 -7.03
C ARG A 113 -1.64 -6.61 -7.49
N LEU A 114 -1.12 -5.55 -8.09
CA LEU A 114 0.28 -5.50 -8.52
C LEU A 114 1.24 -5.78 -7.37
N MET A 115 1.00 -5.18 -6.21
CA MET A 115 1.83 -5.39 -5.03
C MET A 115 1.69 -6.82 -4.46
N LEU A 116 0.47 -7.36 -4.42
CA LEU A 116 0.20 -8.71 -3.94
C LEU A 116 0.80 -9.76 -4.87
N ASP A 117 0.58 -9.65 -6.18
CA ASP A 117 1.09 -10.59 -7.17
C ASP A 117 2.63 -10.68 -7.12
N HIS A 118 3.29 -9.53 -6.97
CA HIS A 118 4.74 -9.50 -6.81
C HIS A 118 5.20 -10.17 -5.51
N ILE A 119 4.63 -9.76 -4.38
CA ILE A 119 5.17 -10.15 -3.08
C ILE A 119 4.85 -11.58 -2.70
N PHE A 120 3.79 -12.18 -3.24
CA PHE A 120 3.47 -13.59 -3.03
C PHE A 120 4.49 -14.58 -3.62
N ALA A 121 5.44 -14.12 -4.42
CA ALA A 121 6.62 -14.92 -4.74
C ALA A 121 7.54 -15.18 -3.53
N PHE A 122 7.43 -14.38 -2.47
CA PHE A 122 8.33 -14.38 -1.32
C PHE A 122 7.65 -14.69 0.01
N VAL A 123 6.34 -14.42 0.13
CA VAL A 123 5.55 -14.59 1.36
C VAL A 123 4.29 -15.41 1.10
N ASP A 124 3.69 -15.92 2.17
CA ASP A 124 2.43 -16.65 2.10
C ASP A 124 1.25 -15.81 2.61
N GLU A 125 1.52 -14.76 3.39
CA GLU A 125 0.47 -13.93 3.97
C GLU A 125 0.89 -12.45 3.96
N VAL A 126 -0.06 -11.58 3.59
CA VAL A 126 0.10 -10.11 3.59
C VAL A 126 -0.88 -9.51 4.58
N HIS A 127 -0.37 -8.66 5.46
CA HIS A 127 -1.15 -7.93 6.45
C HIS A 127 -1.44 -6.49 6.01
N PHE A 128 -2.59 -5.97 6.48
CA PHE A 128 -2.99 -4.57 6.33
C PHE A 128 -3.41 -4.06 7.70
N VAL A 129 -2.68 -3.09 8.22
CA VAL A 129 -2.92 -2.46 9.53
C VAL A 129 -3.60 -1.13 9.30
N ILE A 130 -4.85 -0.99 9.76
CA ILE A 130 -5.72 0.13 9.40
C ILE A 130 -6.30 0.75 10.67
N GLY A 131 -6.28 2.08 10.76
CA GLY A 131 -6.93 2.78 11.87
C GLY A 131 -8.43 2.44 11.94
N PRO A 132 -8.99 2.26 13.15
CA PRO A 132 -10.36 1.78 13.33
C PRO A 132 -11.42 2.72 12.74
N GLN A 133 -11.13 4.02 12.61
CA GLN A 133 -12.01 5.01 12.01
C GLN A 133 -11.86 5.11 10.47
N ASN A 134 -10.87 4.43 9.88
CA ASN A 134 -10.63 4.48 8.44
C ASN A 134 -11.44 3.43 7.69
N ILE A 135 -12.76 3.59 7.71
CA ILE A 135 -13.73 2.66 7.12
C ILE A 135 -13.51 2.51 5.61
N ARG A 136 -13.14 3.58 4.92
CA ARG A 136 -12.83 3.57 3.50
C ARG A 136 -11.70 2.58 3.16
N SER A 137 -10.61 2.62 3.93
CA SER A 137 -9.49 1.69 3.73
C SER A 137 -9.87 0.24 4.08
N GLN A 138 -10.65 0.02 5.14
CA GLN A 138 -11.13 -1.31 5.50
C GLN A 138 -11.96 -1.93 4.37
N GLN A 139 -12.92 -1.18 3.83
CA GLN A 139 -13.73 -1.62 2.69
C GLN A 139 -12.89 -1.87 1.43
N ALA A 140 -11.87 -1.04 1.19
CA ALA A 140 -11.00 -1.22 0.04
C ALA A 140 -10.20 -2.53 0.12
N ILE A 141 -9.73 -2.92 1.31
CA ILE A 141 -9.03 -4.19 1.51
C ILE A 141 -9.98 -5.38 1.39
N GLN A 142 -11.21 -5.29 1.91
CA GLN A 142 -12.22 -6.34 1.74
C GLN A 142 -12.53 -6.60 0.26
N ARG A 143 -12.62 -5.54 -0.57
CA ARG A 143 -12.87 -5.68 -2.02
C ARG A 143 -11.78 -6.44 -2.78
N VAL A 144 -10.56 -6.45 -2.28
CA VAL A 144 -9.44 -7.20 -2.88
C VAL A 144 -9.19 -8.55 -2.20
N GLY A 145 -10.14 -9.00 -1.37
CA GLY A 145 -10.12 -10.33 -0.76
C GLY A 145 -9.55 -10.37 0.66
N GLY A 146 -9.40 -9.23 1.32
CA GLY A 146 -8.92 -9.16 2.69
C GLY A 146 -9.91 -9.78 3.69
N THR A 147 -9.40 -10.66 4.55
CA THR A 147 -10.11 -11.29 5.66
C THR A 147 -9.76 -10.58 6.96
N LEU A 148 -10.77 -10.24 7.75
CA LEU A 148 -10.57 -9.58 9.05
C LEU A 148 -9.94 -10.53 10.06
N LEU A 149 -8.84 -10.12 10.67
CA LEU A 149 -8.20 -10.79 11.81
C LEU A 149 -8.68 -10.24 13.17
N GLY A 150 -9.26 -9.04 13.19
CA GLY A 150 -9.74 -8.35 14.38
C GLY A 150 -8.89 -7.15 14.80
N MET A 151 -9.15 -6.67 16.02
CA MET A 151 -8.38 -5.57 16.60
C MET A 151 -7.03 -6.07 17.12
N ARG A 152 -5.99 -5.29 16.92
CA ARG A 152 -4.62 -5.57 17.41
C ARG A 152 -3.96 -4.27 17.82
N SER A 153 -3.17 -4.33 18.91
CA SER A 153 -2.25 -3.25 19.25
C SER A 153 -1.00 -3.37 18.36
N VAL A 154 -0.82 -2.42 17.46
CA VAL A 154 0.30 -2.38 16.52
C VAL A 154 0.96 -1.01 16.62
N ARG A 155 2.27 -0.98 16.84
CA ARG A 155 3.05 0.27 16.98
C ARG A 155 2.47 1.23 18.04
N GLY A 156 1.96 0.67 19.15
CA GLY A 156 1.42 1.43 20.28
C GLY A 156 0.01 2.02 20.08
N ALA A 157 -0.69 1.62 19.02
CA ALA A 157 -2.07 2.03 18.77
C ALA A 157 -2.96 0.84 18.44
N GLU A 158 -4.25 0.92 18.81
CA GLU A 158 -5.26 -0.06 18.40
C GLU A 158 -5.59 0.11 16.92
N ASN A 159 -5.53 -0.99 16.19
CA ASN A 159 -5.78 -1.03 14.75
C ASN A 159 -6.66 -2.23 14.38
N VAL A 160 -7.38 -2.09 13.27
CA VAL A 160 -8.04 -3.21 12.62
C VAL A 160 -7.04 -3.87 11.67
N VAL A 161 -6.85 -5.16 11.80
CA VAL A 161 -5.90 -5.91 10.96
C VAL A 161 -6.66 -6.84 10.03
N PHE A 162 -6.33 -6.76 8.75
CA PHE A 162 -6.79 -7.67 7.71
C PHE A 162 -5.60 -8.47 7.19
N ARG A 163 -5.89 -9.65 6.61
CA ARG A 163 -4.90 -10.43 5.87
C ARG A 163 -5.41 -10.85 4.52
N ILE A 164 -4.48 -11.09 3.60
CA ILE A 164 -4.69 -11.84 2.37
C ILE A 164 -3.66 -12.96 2.34
N VAL A 165 -4.09 -14.18 2.09
CA VAL A 165 -3.24 -15.37 1.99
C VAL A 165 -3.02 -15.67 0.51
N ARG A 166 -1.81 -16.10 0.16
CA ARG A 166 -1.49 -16.58 -1.18
C ARG A 166 -2.44 -17.73 -1.56
N ALA A 167 -3.04 -17.64 -2.73
CA ALA A 167 -3.82 -18.76 -3.25
C ALA A 167 -2.90 -20.00 -3.34
N PRO A 168 -3.42 -21.20 -3.01
CA PRO A 168 -2.66 -22.42 -3.24
C PRO A 168 -2.33 -22.54 -4.71
N ASP A 169 -1.13 -23.03 -5.02
CA ASP A 169 -0.75 -23.34 -6.39
C ASP A 169 -1.78 -24.33 -6.96
N PRO A 170 -2.20 -24.17 -8.23
CA PRO A 170 -3.12 -25.14 -8.83
C PRO A 170 -2.49 -26.54 -8.70
N ILE A 171 -3.25 -27.47 -8.13
CA ILE A 171 -2.82 -28.86 -8.02
C ILE A 171 -2.56 -29.36 -9.44
N ASP A 172 -1.29 -29.69 -9.75
CA ASP A 172 -0.97 -30.36 -11.01
C ASP A 172 -1.65 -31.74 -11.02
N VAL A 173 -2.80 -31.79 -11.66
CA VAL A 173 -3.55 -33.04 -11.87
C VAL A 173 -3.07 -33.78 -13.12
N SER A 174 -1.79 -33.67 -13.44
CA SER A 174 -1.15 -34.49 -14.48
C SER A 174 -0.97 -35.91 -13.92
N VAL A 175 -1.95 -36.80 -14.19
CA VAL A 175 -1.86 -38.26 -14.02
C VAL A 175 -1.81 -38.90 -15.40
#